data_9132dff5b626f09bf857a00ac6d48ffa
#
_entry.id   9132dff5b626f09bf857a00ac6d48ffa
#
_cell.length_a   1.000
_cell.length_b   1.000
_cell.length_c   1.000
_cell.angle_alpha   90.00
_cell.angle_beta   90.00
_cell.angle_gamma   90.00
#
_symmetry.space_group_name_H-M   'P 1'
#
loop_
_entity.id
_entity.type
_entity.pdbx_description
1 polymer ?
#
loop_
_entity_poly.entity_id
_entity_poly.type
_entity_poly.pdbx_seq_one_letter_code
_entity_poly.pdbx_strand_id
1 'polypeptide(L)'
;MTRVTAELAIGPGGDPQWLDTAEMRAWRAYVDGGQRLMEVLNRDLQDRHDLSMAEYRILVMLSEADDGSIRMSELADGVLSSRSRLTHQIRRMEVQDMVRRSTCAHDGRGVLAVITEEGRRRLTEAAPTHVRSVRQHLVDLLTPAELEVLGDIFQKVDAAMDASATRPRR
;
A
#
# COMPACT_ATOMS: atom_id res chain seq x y z
N MET A 1 -24.45 -19.07 19.43
CA MET A 1 -23.69 -18.42 18.33
C MET A 1 -24.68 -17.73 17.40
N THR A 2 -24.87 -16.46 17.61
CA THR A 2 -25.95 -15.65 17.03
C THR A 2 -25.64 -15.36 15.57
N ARG A 3 -26.55 -15.73 14.68
CA ARG A 3 -26.55 -15.34 13.26
C ARG A 3 -26.66 -13.81 13.19
N VAL A 4 -25.57 -13.14 12.89
CA VAL A 4 -25.62 -11.76 12.35
C VAL A 4 -25.82 -11.91 10.85
N THR A 5 -27.05 -12.23 10.47
CA THR A 5 -27.53 -11.99 9.10
C THR A 5 -27.99 -10.55 9.10
N ALA A 6 -27.08 -9.63 8.79
CA ALA A 6 -27.47 -8.27 8.52
C ALA A 6 -28.39 -8.28 7.29
N GLU A 7 -29.62 -7.84 7.46
CA GLU A 7 -30.49 -7.39 6.36
C GLU A 7 -29.84 -6.16 5.73
N LEU A 8 -28.89 -6.41 4.82
CA LEU A 8 -28.43 -5.40 3.90
C LEU A 8 -29.53 -5.21 2.87
N ALA A 9 -30.12 -4.03 2.84
CA ALA A 9 -31.11 -3.63 1.85
C ALA A 9 -30.54 -3.84 0.44
N ILE A 10 -31.05 -4.84 -0.27
CA ILE A 10 -30.68 -5.17 -1.63
C ILE A 10 -31.43 -4.20 -2.54
N GLY A 11 -30.67 -3.33 -3.25
CA GLY A 11 -31.20 -2.52 -4.34
C GLY A 11 -31.70 -3.40 -5.52
N PRO A 12 -32.29 -2.84 -6.58
CA PRO A 12 -32.97 -3.56 -7.65
C PRO A 12 -32.03 -4.26 -8.63
N GLY A 13 -31.30 -5.25 -8.17
CA GLY A 13 -30.43 -6.10 -8.97
C GLY A 13 -30.17 -7.36 -8.19
N GLY A 14 -30.82 -8.44 -8.53
CA GLY A 14 -30.74 -9.82 -8.05
C GLY A 14 -30.01 -10.12 -6.74
N ASP A 15 -30.33 -11.20 -6.08
CA ASP A 15 -29.61 -11.65 -4.89
C ASP A 15 -28.11 -11.76 -5.17
N PRO A 16 -27.26 -11.22 -4.29
CA PRO A 16 -25.82 -11.36 -4.45
C PRO A 16 -25.44 -12.85 -4.43
N GLN A 17 -24.54 -13.25 -5.32
CA GLN A 17 -23.96 -14.57 -5.25
C GLN A 17 -23.08 -14.64 -3.98
N TRP A 18 -23.56 -15.34 -2.96
CA TRP A 18 -22.82 -15.51 -1.72
C TRP A 18 -21.62 -16.42 -1.92
N LEU A 19 -20.54 -16.13 -1.16
CA LEU A 19 -19.36 -16.98 -1.17
C LEU A 19 -19.70 -18.38 -0.61
N ASP A 20 -19.22 -19.41 -1.28
CA ASP A 20 -19.27 -20.76 -0.75
C ASP A 20 -18.30 -20.98 0.42
N THR A 21 -18.27 -22.18 0.99
CA THR A 21 -17.43 -22.49 2.15
C THR A 21 -15.92 -22.38 1.83
N ALA A 22 -15.50 -22.76 0.63
CA ALA A 22 -14.11 -22.72 0.23
C ALA A 22 -13.68 -21.28 -0.08
N GLU A 23 -14.51 -20.53 -0.79
CA GLU A 23 -14.31 -19.12 -1.09
C GLU A 23 -14.26 -18.28 0.19
N MET A 24 -15.18 -18.51 1.13
CA MET A 24 -15.19 -17.81 2.42
C MET A 24 -13.95 -18.12 3.26
N ARG A 25 -13.46 -19.36 3.24
CA ARG A 25 -12.21 -19.74 3.93
C ARG A 25 -11.01 -19.01 3.33
N ALA A 26 -10.90 -18.99 2.00
CA ALA A 26 -9.83 -18.32 1.30
C ALA A 26 -9.86 -16.79 1.58
N TRP A 27 -11.03 -16.18 1.50
CA TRP A 27 -11.24 -14.75 1.79
C TRP A 27 -10.81 -14.39 3.22
N ARG A 28 -11.24 -15.16 4.23
CA ARG A 28 -10.86 -14.91 5.62
C ARG A 28 -9.37 -15.08 5.85
N ALA A 29 -8.77 -16.14 5.29
CA ALA A 29 -7.33 -16.36 5.39
C ALA A 29 -6.54 -15.20 4.80
N TYR A 30 -6.95 -14.68 3.64
CA TYR A 30 -6.36 -13.49 3.03
C TYR A 30 -6.47 -12.25 3.92
N VAL A 31 -7.68 -11.93 4.39
CA VAL A 31 -7.92 -10.73 5.21
C VAL A 31 -7.15 -10.79 6.53
N ASP A 32 -7.31 -11.89 7.28
CA ASP A 32 -6.70 -12.03 8.60
C ASP A 32 -5.17 -12.15 8.50
N GLY A 33 -4.67 -12.95 7.56
CA GLY A 33 -3.24 -13.14 7.33
C GLY A 33 -2.57 -11.87 6.83
N GLY A 34 -3.18 -11.20 5.86
CA GLY A 34 -2.68 -9.95 5.30
C GLY A 34 -2.62 -8.83 6.33
N GLN A 35 -3.67 -8.65 7.14
CA GLN A 35 -3.67 -7.64 8.21
C GLN A 35 -2.55 -7.89 9.23
N ARG A 36 -2.42 -9.13 9.74
CA ARG A 36 -1.37 -9.48 10.70
C ARG A 36 0.03 -9.28 10.14
N LEU A 37 0.25 -9.65 8.87
CA LEU A 37 1.52 -9.42 8.22
C LEU A 37 1.85 -7.93 8.18
N MET A 38 0.92 -7.10 7.69
CA MET A 38 1.13 -5.65 7.60
C MET A 38 1.33 -4.99 8.97
N GLU A 39 0.66 -5.47 10.02
CA GLU A 39 0.87 -5.01 11.40
C GLU A 39 2.28 -5.31 11.90
N VAL A 40 2.79 -6.53 11.65
CA VAL A 40 4.15 -6.92 12.06
C VAL A 40 5.20 -6.09 11.30
N LEU A 41 5.08 -5.98 9.98
CA LEU A 41 6.00 -5.18 9.16
C LEU A 41 6.02 -3.70 9.59
N ASN A 42 4.84 -3.13 9.88
CA ASN A 42 4.75 -1.76 10.37
C ASN A 42 5.38 -1.60 11.76
N ARG A 43 5.15 -2.54 12.66
CA ARG A 43 5.73 -2.51 14.01
C ARG A 43 7.25 -2.57 13.96
N ASP A 44 7.83 -3.47 13.17
CA ASP A 44 9.28 -3.61 13.04
C ASP A 44 9.96 -2.33 12.54
N LEU A 45 9.34 -1.64 11.58
CA LEU A 45 9.83 -0.35 11.09
C LEU A 45 9.65 0.76 12.12
N GLN A 46 8.50 0.79 12.80
CA GLN A 46 8.20 1.82 13.80
C GLN A 46 9.14 1.71 15.02
N ASP A 47 9.31 0.51 15.55
CA ASP A 47 10.09 0.28 16.77
C ASP A 47 11.58 0.52 16.58
N ARG A 48 12.11 0.26 15.37
CA ARG A 48 13.56 0.32 15.12
C ARG A 48 14.01 1.57 14.38
N HIS A 49 13.12 2.21 13.64
CA HIS A 49 13.47 3.33 12.74
C HIS A 49 12.56 4.54 12.88
N ASP A 50 11.56 4.49 13.77
CA ASP A 50 10.53 5.53 13.89
C ASP A 50 9.92 5.89 12.53
N LEU A 51 9.60 4.87 11.73
CA LEU A 51 9.11 4.98 10.37
C LEU A 51 7.91 4.05 10.18
N SER A 52 6.76 4.60 9.82
CA SER A 52 5.60 3.78 9.48
C SER A 52 5.78 3.09 8.12
N MET A 53 5.09 1.95 7.91
CA MET A 53 5.07 1.26 6.62
C MET A 53 4.65 2.17 5.46
N ALA A 54 3.72 3.10 5.71
CA ALA A 54 3.25 4.02 4.69
C ALA A 54 4.33 5.07 4.33
N GLU A 55 5.08 5.58 5.31
CA GLU A 55 6.22 6.49 5.07
C GLU A 55 7.36 5.77 4.35
N TYR A 56 7.67 4.54 4.78
CA TYR A 56 8.64 3.70 4.10
C TYR A 56 8.28 3.50 2.61
N ARG A 57 7.02 3.15 2.31
CA ARG A 57 6.54 2.98 0.93
C ARG A 57 6.66 4.26 0.09
N ILE A 58 6.36 5.43 0.68
CA ILE A 58 6.55 6.72 0.03
C ILE A 58 8.03 6.94 -0.31
N LEU A 59 8.95 6.69 0.64
CA LEU A 59 10.38 6.83 0.40
C LEU A 59 10.89 5.89 -0.68
N VAL A 60 10.41 4.62 -0.71
CA VAL A 60 10.74 3.66 -1.77
C VAL A 60 10.33 4.21 -3.12
N MET A 61 9.07 4.60 -3.30
CA MET A 61 8.58 5.12 -4.57
C MET A 61 9.35 6.36 -5.04
N LEU A 62 9.62 7.29 -4.14
CA LEU A 62 10.40 8.48 -4.47
C LEU A 62 11.86 8.14 -4.83
N SER A 63 12.45 7.13 -4.18
CA SER A 63 13.83 6.71 -4.46
C SER A 63 13.98 6.00 -5.80
N GLU A 64 12.92 5.36 -6.29
CA GLU A 64 12.87 4.65 -7.58
C GLU A 64 12.56 5.59 -8.75
N ALA A 65 12.08 6.80 -8.49
CA ALA A 65 11.86 7.82 -9.53
C ALA A 65 13.20 8.38 -10.02
N ASP A 66 13.34 8.60 -11.35
CA ASP A 66 14.59 9.00 -12.01
C ASP A 66 15.27 10.22 -11.37
N ASP A 67 14.49 11.22 -10.96
CA ASP A 67 14.95 12.46 -10.33
C ASP A 67 14.64 12.53 -8.82
N GLY A 68 14.16 11.44 -8.22
CA GLY A 68 13.75 11.39 -6.83
C GLY A 68 12.48 12.18 -6.54
N SER A 69 11.66 12.48 -7.55
CA SER A 69 10.45 13.27 -7.40
C SER A 69 9.24 12.64 -8.09
N ILE A 70 8.06 12.78 -7.48
CA ILE A 70 6.78 12.28 -8.01
C ILE A 70 5.70 13.35 -7.77
N ARG A 71 4.78 13.50 -8.73
CA ARG A 71 3.60 14.36 -8.53
C ARG A 71 2.75 13.83 -7.38
N MET A 72 2.24 14.75 -6.54
CA MET A 72 1.41 14.39 -5.38
C MET A 72 0.18 13.54 -5.75
N SER A 73 -0.40 13.76 -6.94
CA SER A 73 -1.51 12.93 -7.45
C SER A 73 -1.08 11.50 -7.76
N GLU A 74 0.02 11.35 -8.50
CA GLU A 74 0.60 10.04 -8.87
C GLU A 74 1.07 9.27 -7.65
N LEU A 75 1.69 9.98 -6.69
CA LEU A 75 2.12 9.38 -5.43
C LEU A 75 0.93 8.88 -4.60
N ALA A 76 -0.21 9.62 -4.59
CA ALA A 76 -1.42 9.18 -3.89
C ALA A 76 -1.99 7.89 -4.50
N ASP A 77 -2.02 7.82 -5.81
CA ASP A 77 -2.48 6.63 -6.54
C ASP A 77 -1.53 5.45 -6.29
N GLY A 78 -0.21 5.65 -6.36
CA GLY A 78 0.79 4.61 -6.14
C GLY A 78 0.84 4.06 -4.70
N VAL A 79 0.59 4.89 -3.68
CA VAL A 79 0.52 4.40 -2.28
C VAL A 79 -0.90 3.98 -1.88
N LEU A 80 -1.86 3.98 -2.80
CA LEU A 80 -3.27 3.64 -2.57
C LEU A 80 -3.88 4.45 -1.42
N SER A 81 -3.61 5.75 -1.41
CA SER A 81 -4.05 6.67 -0.36
C SER A 81 -4.91 7.79 -0.91
N SER A 82 -5.85 8.29 -0.11
CA SER A 82 -6.57 9.50 -0.48
C SER A 82 -5.61 10.70 -0.52
N ARG A 83 -5.85 11.66 -1.42
CA ARG A 83 -5.05 12.88 -1.55
C ARG A 83 -4.92 13.65 -0.23
N SER A 84 -6.00 13.70 0.56
CA SER A 84 -6.00 14.35 1.88
C SER A 84 -5.06 13.62 2.86
N ARG A 85 -5.17 12.28 2.97
CA ARG A 85 -4.32 11.48 3.84
C ARG A 85 -2.85 11.59 3.43
N LEU A 86 -2.54 11.50 2.12
CA LEU A 86 -1.18 11.70 1.63
C LEU A 86 -0.65 13.09 1.98
N THR A 87 -1.45 14.15 1.81
CA THR A 87 -1.03 15.52 2.13
C THR A 87 -0.63 15.65 3.60
N HIS A 88 -1.39 15.07 4.52
CA HIS A 88 -1.04 15.05 5.94
C HIS A 88 0.24 14.25 6.21
N GLN A 89 0.42 13.14 5.53
CA GLN A 89 1.59 12.27 5.69
C GLN A 89 2.87 12.96 5.18
N ILE A 90 2.82 13.54 3.99
CA ILE A 90 3.94 14.32 3.42
C ILE A 90 4.31 15.48 4.34
N ARG A 91 3.31 16.20 4.92
CA ARG A 91 3.60 17.27 5.87
C ARG A 91 4.38 16.79 7.12
N ARG A 92 4.04 15.61 7.65
CA ARG A 92 4.81 15.00 8.75
C ARG A 92 6.23 14.65 8.34
N MET A 93 6.39 14.10 7.13
CA MET A 93 7.70 13.75 6.59
C MET A 93 8.56 14.99 6.27
N GLU A 94 7.94 16.11 5.91
CA GLU A 94 8.63 17.40 5.76
C GLU A 94 9.19 17.91 7.10
N VAL A 95 8.43 17.79 8.19
CA VAL A 95 8.90 18.17 9.55
C VAL A 95 10.12 17.35 9.98
N GLN A 96 10.21 16.11 9.49
CA GLN A 96 11.35 15.20 9.74
C GLN A 96 12.45 15.30 8.68
N ASP A 97 12.36 16.28 7.79
CA ASP A 97 13.30 16.50 6.66
C ASP A 97 13.51 15.30 5.73
N MET A 98 12.57 14.36 5.67
CA MET A 98 12.66 13.19 4.79
C MET A 98 12.21 13.48 3.35
N VAL A 99 11.29 14.42 3.19
CA VAL A 99 10.69 14.81 1.92
C VAL A 99 10.53 16.33 1.90
N ARG A 100 10.59 16.95 0.74
CA ARG A 100 10.21 18.35 0.54
C ARG A 100 9.20 18.47 -0.59
N ARG A 101 8.33 19.47 -0.54
CA ARG A 101 7.47 19.82 -1.67
C ARG A 101 8.16 20.85 -2.58
N SER A 102 7.94 20.69 -3.89
CA SER A 102 8.41 21.62 -4.90
C SER A 102 7.29 21.89 -5.91
N THR A 103 7.30 23.05 -6.53
CA THR A 103 6.41 23.36 -7.65
C THR A 103 6.98 22.80 -8.94
N CYS A 104 6.14 22.25 -9.80
CA CYS A 104 6.57 21.76 -11.11
C CYS A 104 6.98 22.95 -11.99
N ALA A 105 8.21 22.94 -12.52
CA ALA A 105 8.74 24.04 -13.34
C ALA A 105 7.98 24.22 -14.68
N HIS A 106 7.37 23.13 -15.21
CA HIS A 106 6.69 23.13 -16.49
C HIS A 106 5.17 23.35 -16.37
N ASP A 107 4.60 23.16 -15.20
CA ASP A 107 3.18 23.31 -14.93
C ASP A 107 3.00 23.86 -13.52
N GLY A 108 2.94 25.19 -13.42
CA GLY A 108 2.86 25.94 -12.15
C GLY A 108 1.68 25.55 -11.23
N ARG A 109 0.86 24.57 -11.60
CA ARG A 109 -0.26 24.04 -10.84
C ARG A 109 0.06 22.68 -10.17
N GLY A 110 1.15 22.02 -10.55
CA GLY A 110 1.54 20.72 -10.00
C GLY A 110 2.47 20.85 -8.79
N VAL A 111 2.19 20.09 -7.74
CA VAL A 111 3.08 19.95 -6.58
C VAL A 111 3.77 18.59 -6.65
N LEU A 112 5.09 18.61 -6.55
CA LEU A 112 5.95 17.42 -6.48
C LEU A 112 6.31 17.14 -5.01
N ALA A 113 6.33 15.86 -4.63
CA ALA A 113 7.08 15.38 -3.48
C ALA A 113 8.47 14.97 -3.96
N VAL A 114 9.50 15.40 -3.26
CA VAL A 114 10.90 15.15 -3.60
C VAL A 114 11.58 14.54 -2.39
N ILE A 115 12.24 13.39 -2.55
CA ILE A 115 13.03 12.79 -1.48
C ILE A 115 14.26 13.65 -1.19
N THR A 116 14.58 13.83 0.10
CA THR A 116 15.80 14.53 0.53
C THR A 116 16.94 13.54 0.76
N GLU A 117 18.13 14.06 1.06
CA GLU A 117 19.27 13.22 1.48
C GLU A 117 18.96 12.49 2.80
N GLU A 118 18.31 13.15 3.75
CA GLU A 118 17.85 12.52 5.00
C GLU A 118 16.84 11.41 4.72
N GLY A 119 15.89 11.62 3.80
CA GLY A 119 14.93 10.58 3.38
C GLY A 119 15.62 9.36 2.79
N ARG A 120 16.66 9.57 1.95
CA ARG A 120 17.45 8.47 1.37
C ARG A 120 18.24 7.72 2.46
N ARG A 121 18.86 8.43 3.39
CA ARG A 121 19.57 7.84 4.52
C ARG A 121 18.63 6.97 5.37
N ARG A 122 17.48 7.51 5.77
CA ARG A 122 16.47 6.79 6.55
C ARG A 122 15.96 5.54 5.83
N LEU A 123 15.71 5.64 4.53
CA LEU A 123 15.31 4.49 3.70
C LEU A 123 16.41 3.40 3.70
N THR A 124 17.66 3.79 3.47
CA THR A 124 18.80 2.86 3.43
C THR A 124 19.00 2.14 4.77
N GLU A 125 18.81 2.82 5.88
CA GLU A 125 18.92 2.25 7.22
C GLU A 125 17.74 1.30 7.55
N ALA A 126 16.53 1.63 7.08
CA ALA A 126 15.33 0.83 7.34
C ALA A 126 15.18 -0.39 6.43
N ALA A 127 15.69 -0.34 5.20
CA ALA A 127 15.52 -1.40 4.20
C ALA A 127 15.97 -2.80 4.68
N PRO A 128 17.13 -2.99 5.35
CA PRO A 128 17.53 -4.29 5.87
C PRO A 128 16.57 -4.86 6.92
N THR A 129 15.97 -4.00 7.74
CA THR A 129 14.96 -4.42 8.73
C THR A 129 13.69 -4.88 8.05
N HIS A 130 13.20 -4.09 7.08
CA HIS A 130 12.02 -4.44 6.31
C HIS A 130 12.21 -5.76 5.55
N VAL A 131 13.32 -5.93 4.83
CA VAL A 131 13.61 -7.15 4.08
C VAL A 131 13.67 -8.38 4.99
N ARG A 132 14.33 -8.29 6.15
CA ARG A 132 14.36 -9.41 7.13
C ARG A 132 12.97 -9.77 7.61
N SER A 133 12.15 -8.77 7.93
CA SER A 133 10.77 -8.99 8.40
C SER A 133 9.91 -9.64 7.31
N VAL A 134 9.99 -9.15 6.07
CA VAL A 134 9.29 -9.76 4.92
C VAL A 134 9.73 -11.21 4.71
N ARG A 135 11.04 -11.49 4.77
CA ARG A 135 11.53 -12.86 4.66
C ARG A 135 10.98 -13.75 5.75
N GLN A 136 11.14 -13.34 7.01
CA GLN A 136 10.75 -14.13 8.17
C GLN A 136 9.25 -14.43 8.22
N HIS A 137 8.41 -13.48 7.83
CA HIS A 137 6.96 -13.56 8.02
C HIS A 137 6.18 -13.90 6.75
N LEU A 138 6.85 -13.99 5.60
CA LEU A 138 6.22 -14.35 4.33
C LEU A 138 7.14 -15.24 3.47
N VAL A 139 8.27 -14.72 3.00
CA VAL A 139 9.04 -15.37 1.93
C VAL A 139 9.60 -16.73 2.35
N ASP A 140 10.19 -16.82 3.55
CA ASP A 140 10.82 -18.06 4.03
C ASP A 140 9.80 -19.10 4.54
N LEU A 141 8.51 -18.75 4.59
CA LEU A 141 7.42 -19.67 4.91
C LEU A 141 6.86 -20.40 3.69
N LEU A 142 7.20 -19.94 2.48
CA LEU A 142 6.64 -20.41 1.23
C LEU A 142 7.72 -21.06 0.36
N THR A 143 7.32 -22.09 -0.38
CA THR A 143 8.13 -22.64 -1.45
C THR A 143 8.20 -21.68 -2.63
N PRO A 144 9.21 -21.80 -3.54
CA PRO A 144 9.27 -20.99 -4.75
C PRO A 144 8.00 -21.05 -5.61
N ALA A 145 7.37 -22.22 -5.72
CA ALA A 145 6.14 -22.38 -6.49
C ALA A 145 4.95 -21.66 -5.83
N GLU A 146 4.85 -21.65 -4.49
CA GLU A 146 3.81 -20.92 -3.76
C GLU A 146 4.00 -19.41 -3.88
N LEU A 147 5.25 -18.91 -3.90
CA LEU A 147 5.55 -17.49 -4.14
C LEU A 147 5.15 -17.07 -5.56
N GLU A 148 5.40 -17.89 -6.57
CA GLU A 148 4.98 -17.63 -7.95
C GLU A 148 3.46 -17.54 -8.05
N VAL A 149 2.75 -18.54 -7.49
CA VAL A 149 1.27 -18.54 -7.44
C VAL A 149 0.72 -17.32 -6.70
N LEU A 150 1.33 -16.93 -5.57
CA LEU A 150 0.93 -15.73 -4.82
C LEU A 150 1.09 -14.48 -5.68
N GLY A 151 2.21 -14.33 -6.38
CA GLY A 151 2.47 -13.22 -7.30
C GLY A 151 1.42 -13.15 -8.40
N ASP A 152 1.13 -14.27 -9.07
CA ASP A 152 0.14 -14.37 -10.14
C ASP A 152 -1.28 -14.01 -9.66
N ILE A 153 -1.66 -14.44 -8.45
CA ILE A 153 -2.97 -14.12 -7.88
C ILE A 153 -3.09 -12.60 -7.70
N PHE A 154 -2.11 -11.95 -7.08
CA PHE A 154 -2.18 -10.52 -6.82
C PHE A 154 -2.05 -9.67 -8.08
N GLN A 155 -1.29 -10.10 -9.08
CA GLN A 155 -1.27 -9.45 -10.40
C GLN A 155 -2.65 -9.47 -11.07
N LYS A 156 -3.36 -10.59 -11.01
CA LYS A 156 -4.74 -10.70 -11.55
C LYS A 156 -5.72 -9.77 -10.81
N VAL A 157 -5.61 -9.71 -9.48
CA VAL A 157 -6.46 -8.83 -8.66
C VAL A 157 -6.20 -7.37 -8.99
N ASP A 158 -4.93 -6.96 -9.08
CA ASP A 158 -4.52 -5.59 -9.37
C ASP A 158 -5.00 -5.15 -10.76
N ALA A 159 -4.76 -5.95 -11.79
CA ALA A 159 -5.24 -5.69 -13.16
C ALA A 159 -6.77 -5.54 -13.24
N ALA A 160 -7.53 -6.33 -12.45
CA ALA A 160 -8.98 -6.21 -12.39
C ALA A 160 -9.45 -4.90 -11.72
N MET A 161 -8.73 -4.43 -10.71
CA MET A 161 -9.00 -3.15 -10.03
C MET A 161 -8.74 -1.96 -10.97
N ASP A 162 -7.63 -1.96 -11.70
CA ASP A 162 -7.29 -0.90 -12.68
C ASP A 162 -8.32 -0.82 -13.80
N ALA A 163 -8.75 -1.97 -14.35
CA ALA A 163 -9.79 -2.02 -15.36
C ALA A 163 -11.14 -1.44 -14.85
N SER A 164 -11.41 -1.60 -13.56
CA SER A 164 -12.63 -1.09 -12.91
C SER A 164 -12.56 0.43 -12.66
N ALA A 165 -11.38 0.96 -12.34
CA ALA A 165 -11.14 2.38 -12.11
C ALA A 165 -11.29 3.22 -13.39
N THR A 166 -11.02 2.61 -14.55
CA THR A 166 -11.10 3.27 -15.87
C THR A 166 -12.54 3.33 -16.43
N ARG A 167 -13.51 2.64 -15.81
CA ARG A 167 -14.93 2.72 -16.22
C ARG A 167 -15.55 4.04 -15.71
N PRO A 168 -16.11 4.89 -16.59
CA PRO A 168 -16.83 6.10 -16.15
C PRO A 168 -18.00 5.69 -15.26
N ARG A 169 -18.10 6.30 -14.08
CA ARG A 169 -19.29 6.18 -13.22
C ARG A 169 -20.48 6.71 -14.00
N ARG A 170 -21.43 5.82 -14.34
CA ARG A 170 -22.73 6.20 -14.90
C ARG A 170 -23.60 6.84 -13.82
#